data_84930c5c8458e206f52ef03112309db8
#
_entry.id   84930c5c8458e206f52ef03112309db8
#
_cell.length_a   1.000
_cell.length_b   1.000
_cell.length_c   1.000
_cell.angle_alpha   90.00
_cell.angle_beta   90.00
_cell.angle_gamma   90.00
#
_symmetry.space_group_name_H-M   'P 1'
#
loop_
_entity.id
_entity.type
_entity.pdbx_description
1 polymer ?
#
loop_
_entity_poly.entity_id
_entity_poly.type
_entity_poly.pdbx_seq_one_letter_code
_entity_poly.pdbx_strand_id
1 'polypeptide(L)'
;GVSSAAAFGAALAIVLGIGIPGVPAQWFISVNAFVFALLATLLLDFISRWMRVSTSGIILFGIALVFTFNAAVSIMQFIANEDTLQGLVFWTMGSLNRASWDKLYILLVVLVIIFPLSLMNAWKLTALRLGEDRAMSFGINVRRLRLTTLLRISIISALAVAFVGPIGFIGLVAPHIARMTFGEDHRFYLPASALIGALVLSIASLVSKNFLSGVIIDRKSVV
;
A
#
# COMPACT_ATOMS: atom_id res chain seq x y z
N GLY A 1 5.65 -6.88 -1.76
CA GLY A 1 4.99 -7.91 -0.93
C GLY A 1 3.67 -7.45 -0.28
N VAL A 2 3.61 -6.20 0.18
CA VAL A 2 2.42 -5.69 0.90
C VAL A 2 1.15 -5.74 0.04
N SER A 3 1.23 -5.26 -1.20
CA SER A 3 0.08 -5.26 -2.13
C SER A 3 -0.38 -6.67 -2.51
N SER A 4 0.56 -7.61 -2.71
CA SER A 4 0.23 -9.01 -3.01
C SER A 4 -0.40 -9.73 -1.81
N ALA A 5 0.07 -9.43 -0.59
CA ALA A 5 -0.53 -9.93 0.63
C ALA A 5 -1.95 -9.38 0.83
N ALA A 6 -2.16 -8.09 0.57
CA ALA A 6 -3.50 -7.49 0.58
C ALA A 6 -4.43 -8.16 -0.44
N ALA A 7 -3.93 -8.43 -1.65
CA ALA A 7 -4.68 -9.14 -2.69
C ALA A 7 -5.08 -10.55 -2.23
N PHE A 8 -4.19 -11.27 -1.56
CA PHE A 8 -4.51 -12.58 -0.98
C PHE A 8 -5.56 -12.48 0.12
N GLY A 9 -5.44 -11.51 1.03
CA GLY A 9 -6.44 -11.27 2.08
C GLY A 9 -7.82 -10.96 1.53
N ALA A 10 -7.89 -10.15 0.47
CA ALA A 10 -9.14 -9.88 -0.24
C ALA A 10 -9.67 -11.13 -0.96
N ALA A 11 -8.78 -11.91 -1.61
CA ALA A 11 -9.14 -13.15 -2.27
C ALA A 11 -9.79 -14.15 -1.32
N LEU A 12 -9.22 -14.33 -0.12
CA LEU A 12 -9.81 -15.17 0.91
C LEU A 12 -11.23 -14.72 1.28
N ALA A 13 -11.42 -13.42 1.49
CA ALA A 13 -12.74 -12.89 1.85
C ALA A 13 -13.76 -13.07 0.74
N ILE A 14 -13.36 -12.88 -0.53
CA ILE A 14 -14.25 -12.99 -1.69
C ILE A 14 -14.60 -14.46 -1.98
N VAL A 15 -13.59 -15.35 -2.01
CA VAL A 15 -13.77 -16.74 -2.41
C VAL A 15 -14.44 -17.58 -1.34
N LEU A 16 -14.05 -17.40 -0.07
CA LEU A 16 -14.64 -18.14 1.03
C LEU A 16 -16.04 -17.62 1.41
N GLY A 17 -16.42 -16.42 0.98
CA GLY A 17 -17.72 -15.83 1.27
C GLY A 17 -17.99 -15.64 2.77
N ILE A 18 -16.94 -15.66 3.60
CA ILE A 18 -17.05 -15.54 5.05
C ILE A 18 -17.37 -14.07 5.35
N GLY A 19 -18.58 -13.79 5.78
CA GLY A 19 -19.03 -12.47 6.19
C GLY A 19 -19.54 -12.47 7.62
N ILE A 20 -19.47 -11.30 8.26
CA ILE A 20 -20.10 -11.10 9.56
C ILE A 20 -21.51 -10.58 9.30
N PRO A 21 -22.57 -11.21 9.85
CA PRO A 21 -23.95 -10.72 9.70
C PRO A 21 -24.05 -9.24 10.11
N GLY A 22 -24.62 -8.41 9.23
CA GLY A 22 -24.77 -6.96 9.48
C GLY A 22 -23.60 -6.08 9.02
N VAL A 23 -22.48 -6.66 8.56
CA VAL A 23 -21.35 -5.90 7.98
C VAL A 23 -21.39 -6.02 6.46
N PRO A 24 -21.39 -4.89 5.71
CA PRO A 24 -21.31 -4.94 4.25
C PRO A 24 -20.05 -5.68 3.78
N ALA A 25 -20.19 -6.56 2.81
CA ALA A 25 -19.10 -7.41 2.30
C ALA A 25 -17.83 -6.62 1.91
N GLN A 26 -18.01 -5.43 1.36
CA GLN A 26 -16.90 -4.54 0.98
C GLN A 26 -15.99 -4.13 2.15
N TRP A 27 -16.55 -3.98 3.37
CA TRP A 27 -15.76 -3.67 4.56
C TRP A 27 -14.99 -4.89 5.04
N PHE A 28 -15.62 -6.06 4.98
CA PHE A 28 -14.96 -7.31 5.34
C PHE A 28 -13.77 -7.62 4.43
N ILE A 29 -13.94 -7.43 3.10
CA ILE A 29 -12.85 -7.55 2.12
C ILE A 29 -11.71 -6.56 2.45
N SER A 30 -12.06 -5.30 2.74
CA SER A 30 -11.08 -4.27 3.07
C SER A 30 -10.32 -4.58 4.37
N VAL A 31 -11.00 -5.06 5.40
CA VAL A 31 -10.35 -5.46 6.67
C VAL A 31 -9.40 -6.63 6.47
N ASN A 32 -9.79 -7.67 5.72
CA ASN A 32 -8.91 -8.78 5.42
C ASN A 32 -7.69 -8.34 4.63
N ALA A 33 -7.87 -7.53 3.58
CA ALA A 33 -6.76 -6.98 2.81
C ALA A 33 -5.79 -6.18 3.70
N PHE A 34 -6.33 -5.36 4.61
CA PHE A 34 -5.53 -4.59 5.57
C PHE A 34 -4.74 -5.50 6.52
N VAL A 35 -5.38 -6.50 7.11
CA VAL A 35 -4.75 -7.42 8.06
C VAL A 35 -3.60 -8.18 7.39
N PHE A 36 -3.81 -8.75 6.21
CA PHE A 36 -2.76 -9.47 5.49
C PHE A 36 -1.63 -8.55 5.02
N ALA A 37 -1.92 -7.34 4.59
CA ALA A 37 -0.91 -6.34 4.26
C ALA A 37 -0.05 -5.98 5.48
N LEU A 38 -0.67 -5.78 6.62
CA LEU A 38 0.01 -5.48 7.88
C LEU A 38 0.87 -6.67 8.34
N LEU A 39 0.31 -7.89 8.31
CA LEU A 39 1.05 -9.10 8.66
C LEU A 39 2.27 -9.32 7.77
N ALA A 40 2.15 -9.13 6.47
CA ALA A 40 3.28 -9.24 5.54
C ALA A 40 4.39 -8.23 5.86
N THR A 41 4.03 -7.00 6.25
CA THR A 41 5.01 -6.00 6.63
C THR A 41 5.68 -6.32 7.96
N LEU A 42 4.91 -6.77 8.94
CA LEU A 42 5.45 -7.21 10.24
C LEU A 42 6.36 -8.42 10.08
N LEU A 43 6.01 -9.34 9.18
CA LEU A 43 6.85 -10.49 8.84
C LEU A 43 8.18 -10.07 8.21
N LEU A 44 8.13 -9.13 7.26
CA LEU A 44 9.34 -8.53 6.66
C LEU A 44 10.24 -7.88 7.73
N ASP A 45 9.64 -7.10 8.64
CA ASP A 45 10.38 -6.45 9.71
C ASP A 45 10.98 -7.48 10.70
N PHE A 46 10.21 -8.49 11.07
CA PHE A 46 10.67 -9.57 11.95
C PHE A 46 11.87 -10.32 11.36
N ILE A 47 11.78 -10.75 10.11
CA ILE A 47 12.86 -11.48 9.42
C ILE A 47 14.09 -10.59 9.25
N SER A 48 13.92 -9.33 8.85
CA SER A 48 15.00 -8.36 8.73
C SER A 48 15.82 -8.22 10.02
N ARG A 49 15.17 -8.31 11.17
CA ARG A 49 15.81 -8.19 12.49
C ARG A 49 16.45 -9.49 12.96
N TRP A 50 15.70 -10.58 12.82
CA TRP A 50 16.13 -11.88 13.35
C TRP A 50 17.32 -12.44 12.59
N MET A 51 17.31 -12.34 11.27
CA MET A 51 18.37 -12.87 10.41
C MET A 51 19.52 -11.90 10.15
N ARG A 52 19.48 -10.68 10.67
CA ARG A 52 20.47 -9.61 10.40
C ARG A 52 20.77 -9.46 8.89
N VAL A 53 19.75 -9.55 8.08
CA VAL A 53 19.85 -9.61 6.61
C VAL A 53 20.28 -8.26 6.08
N SER A 54 21.17 -8.27 5.08
CA SER A 54 21.56 -7.06 4.34
C SER A 54 20.37 -6.44 3.60
N THR A 55 20.49 -5.20 3.16
CA THR A 55 19.47 -4.52 2.37
C THR A 55 19.05 -5.33 1.13
N SER A 56 20.03 -5.96 0.45
CA SER A 56 19.76 -6.84 -0.70
C SER A 56 18.96 -8.08 -0.31
N GLY A 57 19.21 -8.65 0.85
CA GLY A 57 18.45 -9.80 1.37
C GLY A 57 17.01 -9.46 1.69
N ILE A 58 16.73 -8.25 2.23
CA ILE A 58 15.36 -7.76 2.47
C ILE A 58 14.61 -7.61 1.14
N ILE A 59 15.26 -7.09 0.10
CA ILE A 59 14.67 -6.97 -1.24
C ILE A 59 14.33 -8.35 -1.79
N LEU A 60 15.26 -9.31 -1.72
CA LEU A 60 15.05 -10.67 -2.20
C LEU A 60 13.90 -11.36 -1.46
N PHE A 61 13.84 -11.20 -0.14
CA PHE A 61 12.73 -11.73 0.64
C PHE A 61 11.38 -11.06 0.31
N GLY A 62 11.40 -9.74 0.07
CA GLY A 62 10.23 -9.01 -0.43
C GLY A 62 9.71 -9.55 -1.77
N ILE A 63 10.63 -9.89 -2.68
CA ILE A 63 10.29 -10.52 -3.97
C ILE A 63 9.71 -11.93 -3.74
N ALA A 64 10.33 -12.73 -2.88
CA ALA A 64 9.81 -14.06 -2.54
C ALA A 64 8.37 -13.98 -1.98
N LEU A 65 8.08 -13.03 -1.10
CA LEU A 65 6.72 -12.79 -0.61
C LEU A 65 5.74 -12.42 -1.72
N VAL A 66 6.16 -11.60 -2.70
CA VAL A 66 5.30 -11.27 -3.86
C VAL A 66 4.91 -12.55 -4.60
N PHE A 67 5.86 -13.40 -4.94
CA PHE A 67 5.58 -14.65 -5.66
C PHE A 67 4.74 -15.61 -4.84
N THR A 68 5.02 -15.76 -3.55
CA THR A 68 4.25 -16.62 -2.64
C THR A 68 2.78 -16.19 -2.57
N PHE A 69 2.52 -14.90 -2.32
CA PHE A 69 1.15 -14.41 -2.26
C PHE A 69 0.45 -14.43 -3.62
N ASN A 70 1.15 -14.16 -4.72
CA ASN A 70 0.58 -14.27 -6.04
C ASN A 70 0.20 -15.73 -6.38
N ALA A 71 1.04 -16.69 -6.03
CA ALA A 71 0.72 -18.12 -6.17
C ALA A 71 -0.51 -18.49 -5.31
N ALA A 72 -0.60 -17.99 -4.09
CA ALA A 72 -1.76 -18.20 -3.23
C ALA A 72 -3.04 -17.56 -3.82
N VAL A 73 -2.96 -16.37 -4.42
CA VAL A 73 -4.09 -15.75 -5.15
C VAL A 73 -4.48 -16.61 -6.34
N SER A 74 -3.52 -17.16 -7.10
CA SER A 74 -3.81 -18.05 -8.24
C SER A 74 -4.54 -19.32 -7.80
N ILE A 75 -4.21 -19.88 -6.64
CA ILE A 75 -4.97 -21.01 -6.06
C ILE A 75 -6.41 -20.57 -5.74
N MET A 76 -6.60 -19.39 -5.15
CA MET A 76 -7.95 -18.86 -4.89
C MET A 76 -8.75 -18.66 -6.18
N GLN A 77 -8.10 -18.18 -7.24
CA GLN A 77 -8.73 -18.04 -8.57
C GLN A 77 -9.14 -19.40 -9.15
N PHE A 78 -8.34 -20.44 -8.95
CA PHE A 78 -8.61 -21.79 -9.45
C PHE A 78 -9.83 -22.44 -8.78
N ILE A 79 -10.02 -22.22 -7.48
CA ILE A 79 -11.15 -22.79 -6.71
C ILE A 79 -12.41 -21.91 -6.73
N ALA A 80 -12.30 -20.67 -7.22
CA ALA A 80 -13.41 -19.73 -7.29
C ALA A 80 -14.44 -20.14 -8.35
N ASN A 81 -15.73 -19.91 -8.09
CA ASN A 81 -16.75 -19.97 -9.13
C ASN A 81 -16.67 -18.73 -10.03
N GLU A 82 -17.40 -18.72 -11.15
CA GLU A 82 -17.31 -17.65 -12.16
C GLU A 82 -17.58 -16.26 -11.60
N ASP A 83 -18.60 -16.09 -10.76
CA ASP A 83 -18.97 -14.80 -10.17
C ASP A 83 -17.91 -14.28 -9.20
N THR A 84 -17.39 -15.15 -8.33
CA THR A 84 -16.35 -14.79 -7.39
C THR A 84 -14.99 -14.55 -8.06
N LEU A 85 -14.70 -15.30 -9.13
CA LEU A 85 -13.51 -15.10 -9.96
C LEU A 85 -13.54 -13.72 -10.62
N GLN A 86 -14.67 -13.33 -11.22
CA GLN A 86 -14.82 -12.01 -11.80
C GLN A 86 -14.61 -10.90 -10.75
N GLY A 87 -15.25 -11.03 -9.59
CA GLY A 87 -15.07 -10.09 -8.48
C GLY A 87 -13.62 -9.97 -8.01
N LEU A 88 -12.91 -11.11 -7.93
CA LEU A 88 -11.51 -11.17 -7.56
C LEU A 88 -10.59 -10.51 -8.60
N VAL A 89 -10.80 -10.79 -9.88
CA VAL A 89 -10.03 -10.16 -10.97
C VAL A 89 -10.22 -8.65 -10.95
N PHE A 90 -11.45 -8.17 -10.86
CA PHE A 90 -11.70 -6.73 -10.74
C PHE A 90 -11.09 -6.12 -9.49
N TRP A 91 -11.07 -6.84 -8.36
CA TRP A 91 -10.47 -6.34 -7.13
C TRP A 91 -8.96 -6.18 -7.28
N THR A 92 -8.27 -7.14 -7.89
CA THR A 92 -6.81 -7.13 -8.08
C THR A 92 -6.32 -6.07 -9.07
N MET A 93 -7.20 -5.57 -9.95
CA MET A 93 -6.84 -4.48 -10.86
C MET A 93 -6.66 -3.12 -10.17
N GLY A 94 -7.20 -2.96 -8.96
CA GLY A 94 -7.20 -1.67 -8.26
C GLY A 94 -8.00 -0.58 -8.99
N SER A 95 -8.72 0.26 -8.25
CA SER A 95 -9.48 1.35 -8.86
C SER A 95 -9.79 2.45 -7.87
N LEU A 96 -9.52 3.70 -8.25
CA LEU A 96 -9.92 4.86 -7.46
C LEU A 96 -11.44 5.03 -7.36
N ASN A 97 -12.21 4.43 -8.27
CA ASN A 97 -13.68 4.46 -8.24
C ASN A 97 -14.28 3.67 -7.06
N ARG A 98 -13.47 2.85 -6.34
CA ARG A 98 -13.89 2.20 -5.09
C ARG A 98 -13.81 3.08 -3.86
N ALA A 99 -13.23 4.27 -3.98
CA ALA A 99 -13.19 5.22 -2.91
C ALA A 99 -14.63 5.69 -2.58
N SER A 100 -14.99 5.63 -1.30
CA SER A 100 -16.20 6.22 -0.75
C SER A 100 -15.82 7.29 0.27
N TRP A 101 -16.75 8.18 0.60
CA TRP A 101 -16.48 9.23 1.57
C TRP A 101 -16.08 8.68 2.94
N ASP A 102 -16.70 7.58 3.39
CA ASP A 102 -16.36 6.93 4.66
C ASP A 102 -14.90 6.43 4.68
N LYS A 103 -14.47 5.76 3.60
CA LYS A 103 -13.09 5.29 3.44
C LYS A 103 -12.10 6.45 3.37
N LEU A 104 -12.49 7.52 2.67
CA LEU A 104 -11.67 8.72 2.53
C LEU A 104 -11.48 9.44 3.87
N TYR A 105 -12.53 9.55 4.70
CA TYR A 105 -12.43 10.12 6.04
C TYR A 105 -11.47 9.32 6.94
N ILE A 106 -11.57 7.99 6.92
CA ILE A 106 -10.66 7.13 7.69
C ILE A 106 -9.21 7.35 7.24
N LEU A 107 -8.98 7.33 5.92
CA LEU A 107 -7.64 7.54 5.36
C LEU A 107 -7.10 8.93 5.69
N LEU A 108 -7.95 9.97 5.62
CA LEU A 108 -7.59 11.34 5.95
C LEU A 108 -7.19 11.48 7.42
N VAL A 109 -7.95 10.92 8.34
CA VAL A 109 -7.63 10.93 9.78
C VAL A 109 -6.28 10.27 10.04
N VAL A 110 -6.06 9.08 9.47
CA VAL A 110 -4.78 8.37 9.61
C VAL A 110 -3.63 9.16 9.00
N LEU A 111 -3.83 9.78 7.84
CA LEU A 111 -2.83 10.62 7.18
C LEU A 111 -2.48 11.85 8.01
N VAL A 112 -3.48 12.56 8.54
CA VAL A 112 -3.29 13.76 9.38
C VAL A 112 -2.52 13.44 10.66
N ILE A 113 -2.64 12.23 11.19
CA ILE A 113 -1.88 11.79 12.36
C ILE A 113 -0.47 11.35 11.96
N ILE A 114 -0.34 10.47 10.96
CA ILE A 114 0.94 9.82 10.63
C ILE A 114 1.88 10.76 9.87
N PHE A 115 1.36 11.62 8.99
CA PHE A 115 2.19 12.49 8.17
C PHE A 115 3.00 13.51 8.99
N PRO A 116 2.43 14.27 9.94
CA PRO A 116 3.20 15.15 10.82
C PRO A 116 4.21 14.39 11.68
N LEU A 117 3.83 13.23 12.23
CA LEU A 117 4.74 12.38 12.99
C LEU A 117 5.93 11.88 12.14
N SER A 118 5.74 11.72 10.84
CA SER A 118 6.82 11.35 9.91
C SER A 118 7.71 12.54 9.59
N LEU A 119 7.12 13.73 9.41
CA LEU A 119 7.87 14.98 9.21
C LEU A 119 8.73 15.35 10.44
N MET A 120 8.24 15.15 11.65
CA MET A 120 9.03 15.37 12.88
C MET A 120 10.29 14.49 12.95
N ASN A 121 10.27 13.32 12.29
CA ASN A 121 11.43 12.44 12.21
C ASN A 121 12.23 12.58 10.89
N ALA A 122 11.85 13.51 10.02
CA ALA A 122 12.46 13.65 8.69
C ALA A 122 13.98 13.90 8.77
N TRP A 123 14.44 14.76 9.69
CA TRP A 123 15.85 15.03 9.86
C TRP A 123 16.65 13.78 10.33
N LYS A 124 16.04 12.92 11.17
CA LYS A 124 16.65 11.65 11.60
C LYS A 124 16.79 10.67 10.45
N LEU A 125 15.80 10.64 9.55
CA LEU A 125 15.85 9.82 8.34
C LEU A 125 16.92 10.32 7.37
N THR A 126 17.07 11.65 7.25
CA THR A 126 18.16 12.25 6.45
C THR A 126 19.53 11.92 7.06
N ALA A 127 19.68 12.02 8.37
CA ALA A 127 20.92 11.64 9.07
C ALA A 127 21.26 10.16 8.90
N LEU A 128 20.26 9.26 8.88
CA LEU A 128 20.47 7.84 8.71
C LEU A 128 21.11 7.49 7.33
N ARG A 129 20.97 8.34 6.32
CA ARG A 129 21.62 8.18 5.02
C ARG A 129 23.13 8.32 5.06
N LEU A 130 23.66 9.03 6.07
CA LEU A 130 25.11 9.15 6.30
C LEU A 130 25.73 7.88 6.88
N GLY A 131 24.91 6.86 7.16
CA GLY A 131 25.30 5.59 7.76
C GLY A 131 24.77 5.45 9.19
N GLU A 132 24.58 4.19 9.62
CA GLU A 132 24.02 3.88 10.94
C GLU A 132 24.92 4.38 12.09
N ASP A 133 26.24 4.19 11.95
CA ASP A 133 27.21 4.60 12.96
C ASP A 133 27.20 6.12 13.18
N ARG A 134 27.14 6.89 12.09
CA ARG A 134 27.04 8.35 12.16
C ARG A 134 25.71 8.80 12.75
N ALA A 135 24.59 8.14 12.38
CA ALA A 135 23.30 8.44 12.98
C ALA A 135 23.28 8.17 14.48
N MET A 136 23.91 7.08 14.93
CA MET A 136 24.06 6.77 16.35
C MET A 136 24.92 7.80 17.09
N SER A 137 25.98 8.31 16.47
CA SER A 137 26.81 9.38 17.08
C SER A 137 26.05 10.70 17.26
N PHE A 138 24.99 10.94 16.49
CA PHE A 138 24.03 12.05 16.69
C PHE A 138 22.96 11.75 17.76
N GLY A 139 23.07 10.64 18.49
CA GLY A 139 22.11 10.25 19.52
C GLY A 139 20.81 9.64 18.97
N ILE A 140 20.79 9.25 17.70
CA ILE A 140 19.59 8.66 17.07
C ILE A 140 19.53 7.17 17.39
N ASN A 141 18.45 6.75 18.04
CA ASN A 141 18.15 5.33 18.19
C ASN A 141 17.63 4.76 16.86
N VAL A 142 18.56 4.25 16.03
CA VAL A 142 18.28 3.73 14.69
C VAL A 142 17.24 2.61 14.71
N ARG A 143 17.31 1.69 15.68
CA ARG A 143 16.37 0.58 15.82
C ARG A 143 14.92 1.08 16.03
N ARG A 144 14.74 2.04 16.94
CA ARG A 144 13.42 2.63 17.22
C ARG A 144 12.90 3.44 16.04
N LEU A 145 13.77 4.22 15.40
CA LEU A 145 13.44 5.01 14.22
C LEU A 145 12.95 4.12 13.08
N ARG A 146 13.68 3.05 12.78
CA ARG A 146 13.32 2.09 11.72
C ARG A 146 11.97 1.42 12.01
N LEU A 147 11.75 0.93 13.24
CA LEU A 147 10.50 0.30 13.64
C LEU A 147 9.30 1.24 13.48
N THR A 148 9.40 2.43 14.06
CA THR A 148 8.28 3.39 14.02
C THR A 148 7.98 3.86 12.61
N THR A 149 9.00 4.03 11.77
CA THR A 149 8.83 4.41 10.36
C THR A 149 8.16 3.28 9.57
N LEU A 150 8.62 2.04 9.73
CA LEU A 150 8.01 0.88 9.07
C LEU A 150 6.54 0.70 9.46
N LEU A 151 6.22 0.78 10.75
CA LEU A 151 4.82 0.69 11.20
C LEU A 151 3.94 1.77 10.58
N ARG A 152 4.41 3.02 10.54
CA ARG A 152 3.65 4.13 9.92
C ARG A 152 3.41 3.89 8.43
N ILE A 153 4.46 3.52 7.69
CA ILE A 153 4.35 3.21 6.26
C ILE A 153 3.39 2.04 6.05
N SER A 154 3.48 1.00 6.87
CA SER A 154 2.63 -0.18 6.79
C SER A 154 1.16 0.15 6.94
N ILE A 155 0.82 0.95 7.95
CA ILE A 155 -0.57 1.34 8.22
C ILE A 155 -1.14 2.14 7.04
N ILE A 156 -0.44 3.17 6.55
CA ILE A 156 -0.91 3.98 5.44
C ILE A 156 -1.04 3.15 4.16
N SER A 157 -0.01 2.35 3.83
CA SER A 157 -0.01 1.54 2.62
C SER A 157 -1.07 0.44 2.66
N ALA A 158 -1.23 -0.23 3.81
CA ALA A 158 -2.24 -1.26 3.98
C ALA A 158 -3.67 -0.70 3.85
N LEU A 159 -3.95 0.47 4.46
CA LEU A 159 -5.24 1.14 4.32
C LEU A 159 -5.51 1.59 2.88
N ALA A 160 -4.52 2.19 2.22
CA ALA A 160 -4.67 2.62 0.83
C ALA A 160 -5.01 1.44 -0.08
N VAL A 161 -4.24 0.34 0.01
CA VAL A 161 -4.49 -0.87 -0.79
C VAL A 161 -5.80 -1.55 -0.42
N ALA A 162 -6.18 -1.59 0.87
CA ALA A 162 -7.43 -2.16 1.33
C ALA A 162 -8.67 -1.45 0.76
N PHE A 163 -8.58 -0.14 0.51
CA PHE A 163 -9.72 0.66 0.06
C PHE A 163 -9.87 0.74 -1.46
N VAL A 164 -8.75 0.84 -2.20
CA VAL A 164 -8.77 1.02 -3.65
C VAL A 164 -8.17 -0.16 -4.43
N GLY A 165 -7.63 -1.15 -3.72
CA GLY A 165 -6.88 -2.24 -4.31
C GLY A 165 -5.44 -1.86 -4.64
N PRO A 166 -4.64 -2.81 -5.16
CA PRO A 166 -3.25 -2.57 -5.50
C PRO A 166 -3.12 -1.66 -6.73
N ILE A 167 -2.42 -0.54 -6.57
CA ILE A 167 -2.05 0.34 -7.68
C ILE A 167 -0.53 0.31 -7.79
N GLY A 168 -0.03 -0.20 -8.91
CA GLY A 168 1.41 -0.37 -9.13
C GLY A 168 2.14 0.93 -9.49
N PHE A 169 3.45 0.90 -9.41
CA PHE A 169 4.42 1.89 -9.88
C PHE A 169 4.42 3.27 -9.19
N ILE A 170 3.33 3.77 -8.63
CA ILE A 170 3.25 5.11 -8.01
C ILE A 170 4.26 5.26 -6.88
N GLY A 171 4.41 4.22 -6.04
CA GLY A 171 5.37 4.21 -4.94
C GLY A 171 6.85 4.22 -5.38
N LEU A 172 7.14 4.01 -6.66
CA LEU A 172 8.47 4.12 -7.24
C LEU A 172 8.66 5.43 -7.98
N VAL A 173 7.69 5.81 -8.82
CA VAL A 173 7.77 6.97 -9.71
C VAL A 173 7.74 8.27 -8.91
N ALA A 174 6.78 8.43 -8.01
CA ALA A 174 6.61 9.68 -7.26
C ALA A 174 7.84 10.04 -6.39
N PRO A 175 8.40 9.12 -5.58
CA PRO A 175 9.63 9.39 -4.84
C PRO A 175 10.84 9.64 -5.74
N HIS A 176 10.92 8.98 -6.90
CA HIS A 176 12.01 9.20 -7.85
C HIS A 176 11.99 10.63 -8.39
N ILE A 177 10.84 11.10 -8.86
CA ILE A 177 10.65 12.47 -9.33
C ILE A 177 10.94 13.47 -8.21
N ALA A 178 10.40 13.23 -6.99
CA ALA A 178 10.65 14.09 -5.84
C ALA A 178 12.14 14.22 -5.50
N ARG A 179 12.89 13.12 -5.61
CA ARG A 179 14.34 13.12 -5.38
C ARG A 179 15.08 13.94 -6.42
N MET A 180 14.69 13.84 -7.68
CA MET A 180 15.33 14.60 -8.77
C MET A 180 15.07 16.11 -8.67
N THR A 181 13.91 16.52 -8.14
CA THR A 181 13.48 17.92 -8.09
C THR A 181 13.83 18.62 -6.79
N PHE A 182 13.70 17.94 -5.64
CA PHE A 182 13.84 18.51 -4.29
C PHE A 182 15.05 17.94 -3.52
N GLY A 183 15.82 17.01 -4.14
CA GLY A 183 16.96 16.38 -3.51
C GLY A 183 16.54 15.33 -2.47
N GLU A 184 17.45 15.06 -1.54
CA GLU A 184 17.34 13.91 -0.64
C GLU A 184 17.08 14.27 0.82
N ASP A 185 16.87 15.56 1.12
CA ASP A 185 16.45 15.99 2.46
C ASP A 185 14.98 15.58 2.69
N HIS A 186 14.76 14.68 3.64
CA HIS A 186 13.44 14.14 3.94
C HIS A 186 12.42 15.21 4.39
N ARG A 187 12.85 16.39 4.79
CA ARG A 187 11.95 17.51 5.11
C ARG A 187 11.17 17.98 3.88
N PHE A 188 11.82 18.03 2.73
CA PHE A 188 11.22 18.42 1.44
C PHE A 188 10.81 17.19 0.63
N TYR A 189 11.62 16.14 0.69
CA TYR A 189 11.39 14.90 -0.05
C TYR A 189 10.08 14.19 0.31
N LEU A 190 9.70 14.10 1.61
CA LEU A 190 8.48 13.43 2.02
C LEU A 190 7.21 14.16 1.51
N PRO A 191 7.02 15.48 1.76
CA PRO A 191 5.86 16.18 1.23
C PRO A 191 5.84 16.24 -0.30
N ALA A 192 6.99 16.44 -0.94
CA ALA A 192 7.09 16.42 -2.39
C ALA A 192 6.66 15.08 -2.98
N SER A 193 7.14 13.96 -2.41
CA SER A 193 6.74 12.62 -2.86
C SER A 193 5.23 12.38 -2.73
N ALA A 194 4.62 12.85 -1.65
CA ALA A 194 3.18 12.72 -1.44
C ALA A 194 2.38 13.54 -2.46
N LEU A 195 2.76 14.81 -2.70
CA LEU A 195 2.10 15.68 -3.66
C LEU A 195 2.27 15.20 -5.11
N ILE A 196 3.48 14.79 -5.49
CA ILE A 196 3.75 14.27 -6.83
C ILE A 196 2.97 12.96 -7.04
N GLY A 197 2.90 12.07 -6.03
CA GLY A 197 2.10 10.86 -6.11
C GLY A 197 0.62 11.15 -6.30
N ALA A 198 0.06 12.11 -5.55
CA ALA A 198 -1.32 12.55 -5.71
C ALA A 198 -1.57 13.13 -7.10
N LEU A 199 -0.65 13.97 -7.60
CA LEU A 199 -0.75 14.59 -8.93
C LEU A 199 -0.70 13.54 -10.04
N VAL A 200 0.24 12.62 -10.00
CA VAL A 200 0.38 11.54 -11.01
C VAL A 200 -0.87 10.66 -11.02
N LEU A 201 -1.39 10.26 -9.86
CA LEU A 201 -2.62 9.48 -9.75
C LEU A 201 -3.84 10.25 -10.28
N SER A 202 -3.93 11.54 -9.99
CA SER A 202 -5.03 12.40 -10.48
C SER A 202 -5.00 12.52 -12.00
N ILE A 203 -3.82 12.78 -12.58
CA ILE A 203 -3.65 12.83 -14.04
C ILE A 203 -3.99 11.49 -14.67
N ALA A 204 -3.46 10.38 -14.14
CA ALA A 204 -3.76 9.04 -14.65
C ALA A 204 -5.26 8.72 -14.60
N SER A 205 -5.95 9.12 -13.53
CA SER A 205 -7.40 8.96 -13.40
C SER A 205 -8.17 9.80 -14.41
N LEU A 206 -7.78 11.06 -14.62
CA LEU A 206 -8.40 11.94 -15.62
C LEU A 206 -8.20 11.41 -17.04
N VAL A 207 -6.98 11.00 -17.36
CA VAL A 207 -6.66 10.41 -18.68
C VAL A 207 -7.48 9.15 -18.90
N SER A 208 -7.51 8.22 -17.92
CA SER A 208 -8.28 7.00 -18.03
C SER A 208 -9.77 7.26 -18.26
N LYS A 209 -10.36 8.22 -17.54
CA LYS A 209 -11.78 8.56 -17.68
C LYS A 209 -12.11 9.21 -19.03
N ASN A 210 -11.21 10.05 -19.56
CA ASN A 210 -11.45 10.75 -20.81
C ASN A 210 -11.16 9.90 -22.05
N PHE A 211 -10.13 9.05 -22.01
CA PHE A 211 -9.80 8.18 -23.13
C PHE A 211 -10.73 6.97 -23.26
N LEU A 212 -11.30 6.50 -22.14
CA LEU A 212 -12.22 5.36 -22.10
C LEU A 212 -13.70 5.79 -22.09
N SER A 213 -14.01 7.07 -22.15
CA SER A 213 -15.38 7.59 -22.22
C SER A 213 -16.16 7.15 -23.46
N GLY A 214 -15.49 6.58 -24.46
CA GLY A 214 -16.13 5.89 -25.60
C GLY A 214 -16.61 4.45 -25.31
N VAL A 215 -16.32 3.89 -24.14
CA VAL A 215 -16.68 2.51 -23.73
C VAL A 215 -17.52 2.49 -22.43
N ILE A 216 -17.93 3.64 -21.92
CA ILE A 216 -18.91 3.66 -20.84
C ILE A 216 -20.27 3.30 -21.44
N ILE A 217 -20.55 2.02 -21.44
CA ILE A 217 -21.90 1.48 -21.53
C ILE A 217 -22.74 2.24 -20.49
N ASP A 218 -23.69 2.99 -21.02
CA ASP A 218 -24.64 3.82 -20.29
C ASP A 218 -25.27 3.00 -19.13
N ARG A 219 -24.89 3.30 -17.92
CA ARG A 219 -25.37 2.63 -16.70
C ARG A 219 -26.83 3.03 -16.37
N LYS A 220 -27.48 3.77 -17.26
CA LYS A 220 -28.87 4.23 -17.11
C LYS A 220 -29.91 3.36 -17.80
N SER A 221 -29.53 2.27 -18.48
CA SER A 221 -30.49 1.45 -19.24
C SER A 221 -30.72 0.04 -18.69
N VAL A 222 -30.51 -0.18 -17.39
CA VAL A 222 -31.00 -1.40 -16.72
C VAL A 222 -31.79 -1.00 -15.48
N VAL A 223 -33.06 -0.72 -15.69
CA VAL A 223 -34.12 -0.80 -14.70
C VAL A 223 -34.91 -2.07 -15.00
#